data_81c15b4e60fe56ed318dc4abc4737488
#
_entry.id   81c15b4e60fe56ed318dc4abc4737488
#
_cell.length_a   1.000
_cell.length_b   1.000
_cell.length_c   1.000
_cell.angle_alpha   90.00
_cell.angle_beta   90.00
_cell.angle_gamma   90.00
#
_symmetry.space_group_name_H-M   'P 1'
#
loop_
_entity.id
_entity.type
_entity.pdbx_description
1 polymer ?
#
loop_
_entity_poly.entity_id
_entity_poly.type
_entity_poly.pdbx_seq_one_letter_code
_entity_poly.pdbx_strand_id
1 'polypeptide(L)'
;MTDLDRRWDLPSAPEDLLYQAAILSRFFPALAVHLRSSLGGLYLAAGSLAPDEARDFNARMDQDKSVLDLNYYRLLRLTGNLSLAADMDLPQDLPEEDRDIVEETELVCRETESLAKLLGLTLRFRCQEGRHLCALRRDAVRQLLLQLLSNAFKFTPAGGEITVALSSGNGWVHLTVTDNGPGIPPERKEHLFDRYLRADRNHIPPHGLGLGLPICRRIAEGHGGRIMAESQEGRGTRITVMLPDRQTGKLALADQPMDYGGDFNPTLLGLADVLPAEAFQKL
;
A
#
# COMPACT_ATOMS: atom_id res chain seq x y z
N MET A 1 24.62 6.46 35.67
CA MET A 1 24.40 7.05 34.35
C MET A 1 25.44 6.45 33.43
N THR A 2 25.07 5.43 32.72
CA THR A 2 25.96 4.54 31.97
C THR A 2 26.07 5.00 30.52
N ASP A 3 27.24 4.83 29.97
CA ASP A 3 27.74 5.22 28.62
C ASP A 3 26.92 4.76 27.39
N LEU A 4 25.73 4.22 27.60
CA LEU A 4 24.80 3.74 26.56
C LEU A 4 23.85 4.81 26.00
N ASP A 5 23.72 5.95 26.69
CA ASP A 5 22.79 7.03 26.29
C ASP A 5 23.35 8.01 25.22
N ARG A 6 24.63 7.89 24.87
CA ARG A 6 25.29 8.86 23.94
C ARG A 6 25.33 8.42 22.47
N ARG A 7 24.74 7.29 22.09
CA ARG A 7 24.93 6.72 20.73
C ARG A 7 23.88 7.10 19.68
N TRP A 8 22.93 7.95 20.00
CA TRP A 8 21.85 8.32 19.06
C TRP A 8 21.75 9.82 18.76
N ASP A 9 22.78 10.59 19.03
CA ASP A 9 22.88 11.94 18.50
C ASP A 9 23.05 11.87 16.98
N LEU A 10 21.98 12.19 16.25
CA LEU A 10 22.00 12.27 14.80
C LEU A 10 23.04 13.31 14.37
N PRO A 11 23.91 12.95 13.40
CA PRO A 11 24.94 13.86 12.91
C PRO A 11 24.29 15.10 12.28
N SER A 12 24.87 16.24 12.56
CA SER A 12 24.36 17.56 12.17
C SER A 12 24.88 18.05 10.81
N ALA A 13 25.61 17.20 10.05
CA ALA A 13 26.17 17.55 8.75
C ALA A 13 25.37 16.93 7.58
N PRO A 14 25.13 17.67 6.48
CA PRO A 14 24.43 17.16 5.30
C PRO A 14 25.07 15.92 4.67
N GLU A 15 26.41 15.79 4.75
CA GLU A 15 27.17 14.65 4.21
C GLU A 15 26.89 13.36 4.96
N ASP A 16 26.70 13.41 6.28
CA ASP A 16 26.38 12.24 7.11
C ASP A 16 24.96 11.72 6.84
N LEU A 17 24.02 12.61 6.56
CA LEU A 17 22.64 12.23 6.18
C LEU A 17 22.61 11.55 4.81
N LEU A 18 23.37 12.02 3.85
CA LEU A 18 23.50 11.38 2.54
C LEU A 18 24.18 10.01 2.64
N TYR A 19 25.20 9.88 3.47
CA TYR A 19 25.88 8.60 3.71
C TYR A 19 24.95 7.59 4.41
N GLN A 20 24.19 8.01 5.40
CA GLN A 20 23.21 7.16 6.07
C GLN A 20 22.08 6.75 5.12
N ALA A 21 21.56 7.65 4.29
CA ALA A 21 20.56 7.34 3.28
C ALA A 21 21.11 6.32 2.26
N ALA A 22 22.37 6.45 1.82
CA ALA A 22 23.00 5.51 0.91
C ALA A 22 23.23 4.11 1.52
N ILE A 23 23.55 4.03 2.82
CA ILE A 23 23.63 2.74 3.54
C ILE A 23 22.26 2.10 3.64
N LEU A 24 21.24 2.86 4.06
CA LEU A 24 19.89 2.36 4.23
C LEU A 24 19.28 1.89 2.90
N SER A 25 19.54 2.61 1.79
CA SER A 25 19.07 2.22 0.46
C SER A 25 19.67 0.91 -0.05
N ARG A 26 20.87 0.55 0.38
CA ARG A 26 21.53 -0.74 0.04
C ARG A 26 21.18 -1.86 1.01
N PHE A 27 21.02 -1.52 2.30
CA PHE A 27 20.81 -2.51 3.35
C PHE A 27 19.35 -3.00 3.39
N PHE A 28 18.37 -2.12 3.22
CA PHE A 28 16.97 -2.50 3.30
C PHE A 28 16.52 -3.48 2.22
N PRO A 29 16.89 -3.36 0.94
CA PRO A 29 16.55 -4.36 -0.06
C PRO A 29 17.14 -5.74 0.25
N ALA A 30 18.40 -5.79 0.68
CA ALA A 30 19.04 -7.06 1.05
C ALA A 30 18.36 -7.70 2.28
N LEU A 31 18.06 -6.92 3.32
CA LEU A 31 17.32 -7.37 4.49
C LEU A 31 15.92 -7.87 4.12
N ALA A 32 15.22 -7.14 3.25
CA ALA A 32 13.89 -7.52 2.78
C ALA A 32 13.90 -8.85 2.02
N VAL A 33 14.92 -9.11 1.18
CA VAL A 33 15.09 -10.39 0.49
C VAL A 33 15.31 -11.54 1.49
N HIS A 34 16.20 -11.35 2.47
CA HIS A 34 16.47 -12.38 3.49
C HIS A 34 15.25 -12.66 4.38
N LEU A 35 14.54 -11.60 4.80
CA LEU A 35 13.30 -11.74 5.59
C LEU A 35 12.24 -12.48 4.78
N ARG A 36 12.04 -12.13 3.50
CA ARG A 36 11.06 -12.78 2.63
C ARG A 36 11.37 -14.26 2.45
N SER A 37 12.64 -14.62 2.24
CA SER A 37 13.07 -16.02 2.12
C SER A 37 12.80 -16.82 3.41
N SER A 38 13.16 -16.26 4.58
CA SER A 38 12.91 -16.91 5.88
C SER A 38 11.42 -17.07 6.18
N LEU A 39 10.64 -16.03 5.88
CA LEU A 39 9.18 -16.06 6.01
C LEU A 39 8.54 -17.09 5.08
N GLY A 40 9.04 -17.25 3.84
CA GLY A 40 8.59 -18.28 2.92
C GLY A 40 8.76 -19.69 3.48
N GLY A 41 9.91 -19.97 4.10
CA GLY A 41 10.16 -21.24 4.79
C GLY A 41 9.19 -21.50 5.94
N LEU A 42 8.91 -20.49 6.76
CA LEU A 42 7.93 -20.59 7.86
C LEU A 42 6.51 -20.81 7.33
N TYR A 43 6.13 -20.15 6.25
CA TYR A 43 4.81 -20.31 5.62
C TYR A 43 4.60 -21.72 5.07
N LEU A 44 5.59 -22.27 4.37
CA LEU A 44 5.56 -23.63 3.86
C LEU A 44 5.47 -24.67 4.99
N ALA A 45 6.25 -24.49 6.07
CA ALA A 45 6.16 -25.37 7.24
C ALA A 45 4.78 -25.30 7.89
N ALA A 46 4.21 -24.11 8.02
CA ALA A 46 2.87 -23.92 8.57
C ALA A 46 1.78 -24.56 7.68
N GLY A 47 1.91 -24.49 6.35
CA GLY A 47 1.02 -25.19 5.40
C GLY A 47 1.08 -26.71 5.55
N SER A 48 2.27 -27.25 5.83
CA SER A 48 2.43 -28.70 6.09
C SER A 48 1.80 -29.14 7.42
N LEU A 49 1.77 -28.26 8.43
CA LEU A 49 1.15 -28.55 9.73
C LEU A 49 -0.38 -28.39 9.71
N ALA A 50 -0.89 -27.50 8.89
CA ALA A 50 -2.32 -27.22 8.73
C ALA A 50 -2.69 -27.20 7.24
N PRO A 51 -2.72 -28.36 6.57
CA PRO A 51 -3.08 -28.44 5.16
C PRO A 51 -4.55 -28.04 4.94
N ASP A 52 -4.84 -27.53 3.75
CA ASP A 52 -6.15 -26.95 3.45
C ASP A 52 -7.31 -27.94 3.63
N GLU A 53 -7.09 -29.23 3.31
CA GLU A 53 -8.10 -30.27 3.52
C GLU A 53 -8.44 -30.45 5.01
N ALA A 54 -7.47 -30.28 5.91
CA ALA A 54 -7.70 -30.39 7.35
C ALA A 54 -8.43 -29.18 7.92
N ARG A 55 -8.26 -27.99 7.33
CA ARG A 55 -8.97 -26.76 7.70
C ARG A 55 -10.47 -26.86 7.47
N ASP A 56 -10.90 -27.53 6.40
CA ASP A 56 -12.32 -27.73 6.06
C ASP A 56 -13.10 -28.47 7.15
N PHE A 57 -12.43 -29.29 7.94
CA PHE A 57 -13.04 -30.13 8.98
C PHE A 57 -12.73 -29.69 10.41
N ASN A 58 -11.89 -28.64 10.60
CA ASN A 58 -11.45 -28.22 11.93
C ASN A 58 -11.42 -26.67 12.03
N ALA A 59 -12.51 -26.11 12.50
CA ALA A 59 -12.68 -24.65 12.64
C ALA A 59 -11.57 -23.98 13.52
N ARG A 60 -11.06 -24.69 14.54
CA ARG A 60 -9.97 -24.18 15.37
C ARG A 60 -8.66 -24.12 14.58
N MET A 61 -8.35 -25.15 13.81
CA MET A 61 -7.16 -25.18 12.94
C MET A 61 -7.25 -24.10 11.86
N ASP A 62 -8.43 -23.87 11.27
CA ASP A 62 -8.65 -22.80 10.31
C ASP A 62 -8.45 -21.42 10.94
N GLN A 63 -8.95 -21.19 12.16
CA GLN A 63 -8.74 -19.95 12.90
C GLN A 63 -7.26 -19.71 13.22
N ASP A 64 -6.53 -20.70 13.74
CA ASP A 64 -5.12 -20.60 14.07
C ASP A 64 -4.27 -20.33 12.82
N LYS A 65 -4.58 -21.02 11.70
CA LYS A 65 -3.91 -20.80 10.42
C LYS A 65 -4.21 -19.42 9.84
N SER A 66 -5.45 -18.92 9.97
CA SER A 66 -5.82 -17.58 9.50
C SER A 66 -5.06 -16.46 10.22
N VAL A 67 -4.83 -16.62 11.53
CA VAL A 67 -3.97 -15.70 12.29
C VAL A 67 -2.53 -15.75 11.79
N LEU A 68 -2.03 -16.94 11.50
CA LEU A 68 -0.67 -17.11 10.96
C LEU A 68 -0.56 -16.49 9.57
N ASP A 69 -1.53 -16.73 8.68
CA ASP A 69 -1.57 -16.17 7.34
C ASP A 69 -1.61 -14.64 7.38
N LEU A 70 -2.47 -14.06 8.21
CA LEU A 70 -2.52 -12.61 8.43
C LEU A 70 -1.14 -12.04 8.81
N ASN A 71 -0.46 -12.64 9.79
CA ASN A 71 0.85 -12.14 10.24
C ASN A 71 1.92 -12.31 9.16
N TYR A 72 1.85 -13.40 8.40
CA TYR A 72 2.73 -13.62 7.27
C TYR A 72 2.54 -12.54 6.18
N TYR A 73 1.28 -12.25 5.78
CA TYR A 73 0.97 -11.20 4.83
C TYR A 73 1.38 -9.81 5.32
N ARG A 74 1.23 -9.51 6.62
CA ARG A 74 1.72 -8.25 7.23
C ARG A 74 3.24 -8.11 7.09
N LEU A 75 3.99 -9.17 7.38
CA LEU A 75 5.44 -9.16 7.25
C LEU A 75 5.90 -9.06 5.79
N LEU A 76 5.23 -9.74 4.85
CA LEU A 76 5.49 -9.59 3.42
C LEU A 76 5.23 -8.16 2.94
N ARG A 77 4.11 -7.56 3.35
CA ARG A 77 3.80 -6.16 3.03
C ARG A 77 4.84 -5.21 3.58
N LEU A 78 5.23 -5.41 4.85
CA LEU A 78 6.27 -4.61 5.49
C LEU A 78 7.59 -4.65 4.71
N THR A 79 8.05 -5.86 4.35
CA THR A 79 9.29 -6.03 3.57
C THR A 79 9.18 -5.44 2.16
N GLY A 80 8.02 -5.56 1.51
CA GLY A 80 7.73 -4.94 0.21
C GLY A 80 7.79 -3.41 0.28
N ASN A 81 7.12 -2.82 1.26
CA ASN A 81 7.13 -1.37 1.47
C ASN A 81 8.52 -0.83 1.82
N LEU A 82 9.32 -1.57 2.60
CA LEU A 82 10.72 -1.20 2.89
C LEU A 82 11.59 -1.23 1.62
N SER A 83 11.44 -2.24 0.76
CA SER A 83 12.15 -2.29 -0.53
C SER A 83 11.77 -1.10 -1.41
N LEU A 84 10.47 -0.82 -1.57
CA LEU A 84 10.00 0.33 -2.35
C LEU A 84 10.51 1.66 -1.78
N ALA A 85 10.54 1.80 -0.45
CA ALA A 85 11.05 2.99 0.21
C ALA A 85 12.57 3.19 0.01
N ALA A 86 13.34 2.10 -0.02
CA ALA A 86 14.77 2.15 -0.29
C ALA A 86 15.10 2.55 -1.74
N ASP A 87 14.25 2.13 -2.69
CA ASP A 87 14.43 2.40 -4.11
C ASP A 87 13.85 3.77 -4.54
N MET A 88 13.29 4.54 -3.60
CA MET A 88 12.62 5.81 -3.91
C MET A 88 13.55 6.86 -4.53
N ASP A 89 14.86 6.82 -4.25
CA ASP A 89 15.83 7.78 -4.76
C ASP A 89 16.50 7.33 -6.07
N LEU A 90 16.22 6.09 -6.52
CA LEU A 90 16.79 5.56 -7.74
C LEU A 90 15.88 5.86 -8.95
N PRO A 91 16.45 6.20 -10.12
CA PRO A 91 15.67 6.29 -11.36
C PRO A 91 14.99 4.95 -11.63
N GLN A 92 13.69 4.97 -11.89
CA GLN A 92 12.95 3.78 -12.29
C GLN A 92 12.61 3.88 -13.77
N ASP A 93 13.48 3.33 -14.63
CA ASP A 93 13.23 3.19 -16.06
C ASP A 93 12.33 1.97 -16.36
N LEU A 94 11.19 1.88 -15.68
CA LEU A 94 10.20 0.86 -15.97
C LEU A 94 9.39 1.28 -17.20
N PRO A 95 9.14 0.36 -18.14
CA PRO A 95 8.37 0.66 -19.33
C PRO A 95 6.94 1.05 -18.97
N GLU A 96 6.42 2.05 -19.66
CA GLU A 96 5.01 2.43 -19.62
C GLU A 96 4.31 1.89 -20.87
N GLU A 97 3.08 1.43 -20.68
CA GLU A 97 2.20 0.90 -21.72
C GLU A 97 0.83 1.57 -21.60
N ASP A 98 0.09 1.61 -22.69
CA ASP A 98 -1.26 2.14 -22.71
C ASP A 98 -2.20 1.12 -22.06
N ARG A 99 -2.71 1.44 -20.88
CA ARG A 99 -3.54 0.61 -20.02
C ARG A 99 -4.86 1.29 -19.74
N ASP A 100 -5.92 0.52 -19.59
CA ASP A 100 -7.23 1.06 -19.24
C ASP A 100 -7.32 1.30 -17.73
N ILE A 101 -7.13 2.57 -17.35
CA ILE A 101 -7.15 2.97 -15.93
C ILE A 101 -8.53 2.79 -15.30
N VAL A 102 -9.62 2.85 -16.08
CA VAL A 102 -10.98 2.62 -15.56
C VAL A 102 -11.14 1.16 -15.18
N GLU A 103 -10.78 0.24 -16.08
CA GLU A 103 -10.85 -1.20 -15.84
C GLU A 103 -9.98 -1.61 -14.66
N GLU A 104 -8.73 -1.15 -14.59
CA GLU A 104 -7.82 -1.46 -13.46
C GLU A 104 -8.35 -0.94 -12.14
N THR A 105 -8.89 0.28 -12.11
CA THR A 105 -9.47 0.89 -10.90
C THR A 105 -10.70 0.12 -10.44
N GLU A 106 -11.62 -0.19 -11.36
CA GLU A 106 -12.82 -0.94 -11.08
C GLU A 106 -12.53 -2.34 -10.56
N LEU A 107 -11.54 -3.03 -11.14
CA LEU A 107 -11.10 -4.34 -10.71
C LEU A 107 -10.66 -4.32 -9.23
N VAL A 108 -9.78 -3.39 -8.86
CA VAL A 108 -9.32 -3.26 -7.47
C VAL A 108 -10.48 -2.93 -6.53
N CYS A 109 -11.40 -2.04 -6.93
CA CYS A 109 -12.57 -1.71 -6.12
C CYS A 109 -13.48 -2.92 -5.90
N ARG A 110 -13.72 -3.74 -6.92
CA ARG A 110 -14.51 -4.98 -6.80
C ARG A 110 -13.84 -6.00 -5.87
N GLU A 111 -12.54 -6.22 -6.01
CA GLU A 111 -11.79 -7.14 -5.15
C GLU A 111 -11.79 -6.70 -3.68
N THR A 112 -11.82 -5.40 -3.42
CA THR A 112 -11.76 -4.85 -2.06
C THR A 112 -13.13 -4.61 -1.42
N GLU A 113 -14.22 -4.69 -2.16
CA GLU A 113 -15.58 -4.41 -1.67
C GLU A 113 -16.01 -5.36 -0.54
N SER A 114 -15.76 -6.66 -0.69
CA SER A 114 -16.09 -7.66 0.34
C SER A 114 -15.27 -7.44 1.62
N LEU A 115 -14.01 -7.03 1.48
CA LEU A 115 -13.12 -6.72 2.60
C LEU A 115 -13.55 -5.43 3.32
N ALA A 116 -14.01 -4.42 2.58
CA ALA A 116 -14.61 -3.22 3.17
C ALA A 116 -15.85 -3.56 4.00
N LYS A 117 -16.74 -4.42 3.46
CA LYS A 117 -17.95 -4.89 4.19
C LYS A 117 -17.58 -5.65 5.46
N LEU A 118 -16.52 -6.48 5.43
CA LEU A 118 -16.02 -7.19 6.62
C LEU A 118 -15.60 -6.22 7.73
N LEU A 119 -15.06 -5.05 7.35
CA LEU A 119 -14.70 -3.97 8.28
C LEU A 119 -15.89 -3.07 8.66
N GLY A 120 -17.10 -3.37 8.18
CA GLY A 120 -18.29 -2.54 8.40
C GLY A 120 -18.27 -1.23 7.62
N LEU A 121 -17.51 -1.15 6.51
CA LEU A 121 -17.38 0.03 5.67
C LEU A 121 -18.14 -0.12 4.35
N THR A 122 -18.57 1.01 3.79
CA THR A 122 -19.15 1.08 2.45
C THR A 122 -18.12 1.63 1.47
N LEU A 123 -17.75 0.83 0.46
CA LEU A 123 -16.87 1.26 -0.63
C LEU A 123 -17.69 1.53 -1.89
N ARG A 124 -17.46 2.69 -2.53
CA ARG A 124 -18.13 3.06 -3.79
C ARG A 124 -17.10 3.44 -4.84
N PHE A 125 -17.29 2.95 -6.06
CA PHE A 125 -16.54 3.42 -7.23
C PHE A 125 -17.42 4.35 -8.06
N ARG A 126 -16.88 5.48 -8.51
CA ARG A 126 -17.53 6.48 -9.35
C ARG A 126 -16.64 6.85 -10.52
N CYS A 127 -17.09 6.54 -11.73
CA CYS A 127 -16.48 6.97 -12.97
C CYS A 127 -17.59 7.27 -13.98
N GLN A 128 -17.44 8.33 -14.75
CA GLN A 128 -18.40 8.65 -15.83
C GLN A 128 -17.92 8.08 -17.18
N GLU A 129 -16.67 7.73 -17.29
CA GLU A 129 -16.03 7.19 -18.49
C GLU A 129 -16.14 5.67 -18.49
N GLY A 130 -16.51 5.07 -19.65
CA GLY A 130 -16.56 3.61 -19.78
C GLY A 130 -15.18 2.98 -20.00
N ARG A 131 -14.23 3.75 -20.54
CA ARG A 131 -12.86 3.33 -20.85
C ARG A 131 -11.95 4.53 -20.99
N HIS A 132 -10.73 4.46 -20.41
CA HIS A 132 -9.75 5.53 -20.58
C HIS A 132 -8.32 4.96 -20.59
N LEU A 133 -7.66 5.06 -21.76
CA LEU A 133 -6.30 4.58 -21.94
C LEU A 133 -5.30 5.68 -21.57
N CYS A 134 -4.37 5.37 -20.68
CA CYS A 134 -3.23 6.23 -20.41
C CYS A 134 -1.94 5.42 -20.20
N ALA A 135 -0.80 6.08 -20.39
CA ALA A 135 0.51 5.48 -20.22
C ALA A 135 0.79 5.21 -18.74
N LEU A 136 0.82 3.93 -18.38
CA LEU A 136 1.01 3.47 -17.01
C LEU A 136 2.07 2.37 -16.96
N ARG A 137 2.81 2.33 -15.87
CA ARG A 137 3.60 1.16 -15.52
C ARG A 137 2.67 0.06 -15.03
N ARG A 138 3.06 -1.17 -15.29
CA ARG A 138 2.34 -2.34 -14.78
C ARG A 138 2.12 -2.22 -13.27
N ASP A 139 0.93 -2.60 -12.81
CA ASP A 139 0.49 -2.60 -11.41
C ASP A 139 0.51 -1.22 -10.70
N ALA A 140 0.81 -0.12 -11.39
CA ALA A 140 0.88 1.20 -10.75
C ALA A 140 -0.44 1.61 -10.12
N VAL A 141 -1.57 1.42 -10.82
CA VAL A 141 -2.92 1.74 -10.31
C VAL A 141 -3.26 0.86 -9.12
N ARG A 142 -2.99 -0.44 -9.20
CA ARG A 142 -3.20 -1.39 -8.10
C ARG A 142 -2.40 -0.99 -6.86
N GLN A 143 -1.12 -0.69 -7.02
CA GLN A 143 -0.25 -0.27 -5.90
C GLN A 143 -0.75 1.03 -5.26
N LEU A 144 -1.08 2.05 -6.07
CA LEU A 144 -1.65 3.30 -5.59
C LEU A 144 -2.93 3.07 -4.79
N LEU A 145 -3.90 2.38 -5.39
CA LEU A 145 -5.20 2.15 -4.78
C LEU A 145 -5.11 1.37 -3.49
N LEU A 146 -4.35 0.28 -3.45
CA LEU A 146 -4.22 -0.53 -2.24
C LEU A 146 -3.55 0.23 -1.09
N GLN A 147 -2.59 1.13 -1.37
CA GLN A 147 -2.03 2.00 -0.33
C GLN A 147 -3.04 3.05 0.15
N LEU A 148 -3.79 3.67 -0.76
CA LEU A 148 -4.80 4.68 -0.42
C LEU A 148 -5.99 4.06 0.31
N LEU A 149 -6.51 2.91 -0.15
CA LEU A 149 -7.59 2.18 0.48
C LEU A 149 -7.19 1.65 1.86
N SER A 150 -5.95 1.15 2.01
CA SER A 150 -5.45 0.75 3.32
C SER A 150 -5.49 1.90 4.33
N ASN A 151 -5.11 3.11 3.92
CA ASN A 151 -5.22 4.28 4.79
C ASN A 151 -6.69 4.62 5.08
N ALA A 152 -7.55 4.64 4.07
CA ALA A 152 -8.97 4.92 4.25
C ALA A 152 -9.65 3.90 5.18
N PHE A 153 -9.43 2.59 4.97
CA PHE A 153 -9.97 1.53 5.84
C PHE A 153 -9.51 1.64 7.28
N LYS A 154 -8.25 2.03 7.48
CA LYS A 154 -7.64 2.17 8.80
C LYS A 154 -8.24 3.30 9.63
N PHE A 155 -8.54 4.41 9.00
CA PHE A 155 -8.94 5.63 9.71
C PHE A 155 -10.45 5.89 9.66
N THR A 156 -11.19 5.22 8.79
CA THR A 156 -12.65 5.34 8.73
C THR A 156 -13.29 4.44 9.80
N PRO A 157 -14.12 4.96 10.69
CA PRO A 157 -14.82 4.13 11.67
C PRO A 157 -15.87 3.23 11.00
N ALA A 158 -16.24 2.14 11.66
CA ALA A 158 -17.32 1.26 11.21
C ALA A 158 -18.62 2.06 10.95
N GLY A 159 -19.32 1.71 9.88
CA GLY A 159 -20.45 2.48 9.36
C GLY A 159 -20.06 3.61 8.42
N GLY A 160 -18.76 3.88 8.23
CA GLY A 160 -18.27 4.93 7.34
C GLY A 160 -18.34 4.58 5.86
N GLU A 161 -18.12 5.60 5.03
CA GLU A 161 -18.15 5.50 3.57
C GLU A 161 -16.82 5.95 2.97
N ILE A 162 -16.35 5.18 1.98
CA ILE A 162 -15.17 5.48 1.18
C ILE A 162 -15.59 5.53 -0.27
N THR A 163 -15.21 6.58 -0.97
CA THR A 163 -15.46 6.73 -2.40
C THR A 163 -14.15 6.79 -3.16
N VAL A 164 -14.00 5.90 -4.15
CA VAL A 164 -12.98 5.98 -5.19
C VAL A 164 -13.61 6.64 -6.39
N ALA A 165 -13.03 7.71 -6.90
CA ALA A 165 -13.52 8.41 -8.08
C ALA A 165 -12.41 8.55 -9.13
N LEU A 166 -12.78 8.38 -10.39
CA LEU A 166 -11.92 8.60 -11.55
C LEU A 166 -12.56 9.62 -12.48
N SER A 167 -11.76 10.58 -12.95
CA SER A 167 -12.16 11.58 -13.92
C SER A 167 -10.97 12.04 -14.74
N SER A 168 -11.19 12.47 -15.97
CA SER A 168 -10.17 13.07 -16.83
C SER A 168 -10.51 14.53 -17.17
N GLY A 169 -9.48 15.34 -17.43
CA GLY A 169 -9.66 16.73 -17.86
C GLY A 169 -8.36 17.53 -17.79
N ASN A 170 -8.27 18.51 -18.71
CA ASN A 170 -7.13 19.43 -18.79
C ASN A 170 -5.76 18.74 -18.91
N GLY A 171 -5.69 17.59 -19.60
CA GLY A 171 -4.46 16.81 -19.77
C GLY A 171 -4.05 15.98 -18.55
N TRP A 172 -4.98 15.76 -17.62
CA TRP A 172 -4.75 14.98 -16.40
C TRP A 172 -5.86 13.96 -16.19
N VAL A 173 -5.48 12.80 -15.70
CA VAL A 173 -6.37 11.81 -15.09
C VAL A 173 -6.29 11.96 -13.57
N HIS A 174 -7.43 12.10 -12.91
CA HIS A 174 -7.55 12.27 -11.48
C HIS A 174 -8.12 10.99 -10.85
N LEU A 175 -7.29 10.30 -10.09
CA LEU A 175 -7.71 9.18 -9.24
C LEU A 175 -7.83 9.68 -7.80
N THR A 176 -9.04 9.70 -7.28
CA THR A 176 -9.37 10.28 -5.97
C THR A 176 -9.93 9.23 -5.03
N VAL A 177 -9.40 9.15 -3.80
CA VAL A 177 -9.96 8.36 -2.70
C VAL A 177 -10.41 9.33 -1.62
N THR A 178 -11.69 9.26 -1.26
CA THR A 178 -12.30 10.11 -0.22
C THR A 178 -12.89 9.22 0.87
N ASP A 179 -12.59 9.52 2.11
CA ASP A 179 -13.19 8.91 3.29
C ASP A 179 -13.94 9.95 4.14
N ASN A 180 -14.87 9.49 4.96
CA ASN A 180 -15.58 10.30 5.95
C ASN A 180 -15.08 10.03 7.39
N GLY A 181 -13.82 9.69 7.52
CA GLY A 181 -13.14 9.46 8.80
C GLY A 181 -12.92 10.75 9.62
N PRO A 182 -12.08 10.71 10.65
CA PRO A 182 -11.84 11.84 11.55
C PRO A 182 -11.08 13.01 10.90
N GLY A 183 -10.57 12.83 9.68
CA GLY A 183 -9.70 13.83 9.04
C GLY A 183 -8.32 13.91 9.65
N ILE A 184 -7.53 14.89 9.19
CA ILE A 184 -6.13 15.07 9.56
C ILE A 184 -5.95 16.47 10.15
N PRO A 185 -5.41 16.59 11.37
CA PRO A 185 -5.08 17.87 11.97
C PRO A 185 -4.11 18.71 11.11
N PRO A 186 -4.23 20.05 11.11
CA PRO A 186 -3.39 20.91 10.27
C PRO A 186 -1.88 20.65 10.42
N GLU A 187 -1.42 20.41 11.65
CA GLU A 187 -0.01 20.23 11.99
C GLU A 187 0.60 18.97 11.34
N ARG A 188 -0.23 17.97 10.98
CA ARG A 188 0.21 16.73 10.35
C ARG A 188 0.15 16.78 8.83
N LYS A 189 -0.56 17.75 8.25
CA LYS A 189 -0.76 17.81 6.78
C LYS A 189 0.54 18.12 6.03
N GLU A 190 1.37 19.01 6.55
CA GLU A 190 2.63 19.42 5.89
C GLU A 190 3.60 18.26 5.70
N HIS A 191 3.53 17.25 6.59
CA HIS A 191 4.43 16.10 6.60
C HIS A 191 3.78 14.80 6.13
N LEU A 192 2.56 14.87 5.59
CA LEU A 192 1.76 13.68 5.25
C LEU A 192 2.44 12.75 4.24
N PHE A 193 3.24 13.32 3.34
CA PHE A 193 3.96 12.61 2.30
C PHE A 193 5.44 12.39 2.63
N ASP A 194 5.89 12.78 3.81
CA ASP A 194 7.27 12.58 4.26
C ASP A 194 7.47 11.12 4.65
N ARG A 195 8.65 10.58 4.30
CA ARG A 195 9.05 9.24 4.73
C ARG A 195 9.18 9.21 6.24
N TYR A 196 8.72 8.11 6.81
CA TYR A 196 8.83 7.90 8.26
C TYR A 196 8.22 9.07 9.01
N LEU A 197 6.92 9.33 8.73
CA LEU A 197 6.13 10.34 9.44
C LEU A 197 6.63 10.35 10.89
N ARG A 198 7.21 11.47 11.32
CA ARG A 198 7.87 11.59 12.63
C ARG A 198 6.94 11.03 13.68
N ALA A 199 7.03 9.72 13.89
CA ALA A 199 6.53 9.13 15.09
C ALA A 199 7.23 9.92 16.20
N ASP A 200 6.45 10.56 17.04
CA ASP A 200 6.95 11.01 18.33
C ASP A 200 7.92 9.95 18.82
N ARG A 201 9.16 10.31 19.11
CA ARG A 201 10.24 9.35 19.44
C ARG A 201 9.83 8.30 20.48
N ASN A 202 8.70 8.50 21.14
CA ASN A 202 8.14 7.65 22.20
C ASN A 202 6.94 6.80 21.77
N HIS A 203 6.43 6.91 20.54
CA HIS A 203 5.28 6.12 20.06
C HIS A 203 5.53 5.63 18.65
N ILE A 204 5.89 4.34 18.52
CA ILE A 204 5.74 3.63 17.24
C ILE A 204 4.23 3.54 17.00
N PRO A 205 3.70 4.14 15.91
CA PRO A 205 2.27 4.04 15.64
C PRO A 205 1.89 2.56 15.55
N PRO A 206 0.84 2.12 16.24
CA PRO A 206 0.43 0.71 16.24
C PRO A 206 0.02 0.20 14.84
N HIS A 207 0.13 1.02 13.82
CA HIS A 207 -0.50 0.83 12.53
C HIS A 207 0.42 1.10 11.33
N GLY A 208 1.68 0.69 11.35
CA GLY A 208 2.58 0.70 10.19
C GLY A 208 3.58 1.84 10.18
N LEU A 209 4.59 1.73 9.29
CA LEU A 209 5.78 2.60 9.24
C LEU A 209 5.57 3.97 8.57
N GLY A 210 4.35 4.34 8.18
CA GLY A 210 4.08 5.62 7.50
C GLY A 210 4.67 5.70 6.08
N LEU A 211 4.82 4.56 5.39
CA LEU A 211 5.39 4.49 4.04
C LEU A 211 4.36 4.54 2.92
N GLY A 212 3.07 4.34 3.19
CA GLY A 212 2.04 4.22 2.15
C GLY A 212 1.91 5.47 1.27
N LEU A 213 1.73 6.65 1.86
CA LEU A 213 1.60 7.90 1.11
C LEU A 213 2.90 8.34 0.43
N PRO A 214 4.10 8.24 1.02
CA PRO A 214 5.37 8.39 0.31
C PRO A 214 5.49 7.49 -0.92
N ILE A 215 5.08 6.20 -0.84
CA ILE A 215 5.05 5.29 -1.99
C ILE A 215 4.09 5.80 -3.06
N CYS A 216 2.87 6.23 -2.70
CA CYS A 216 1.92 6.82 -3.64
C CYS A 216 2.49 8.05 -4.34
N ARG A 217 3.15 8.94 -3.60
CA ARG A 217 3.84 10.12 -4.14
C ARG A 217 4.90 9.72 -5.16
N ARG A 218 5.74 8.74 -4.82
CA ARG A 218 6.79 8.25 -5.71
C ARG A 218 6.23 7.65 -7.00
N ILE A 219 5.14 6.87 -6.91
CA ILE A 219 4.48 6.31 -8.10
C ILE A 219 3.94 7.43 -8.98
N ALA A 220 3.23 8.42 -8.41
CA ALA A 220 2.70 9.55 -9.15
C ALA A 220 3.81 10.35 -9.85
N GLU A 221 4.84 10.76 -9.11
CA GLU A 221 6.00 11.52 -9.64
C GLU A 221 6.76 10.72 -10.70
N GLY A 222 6.88 9.40 -10.54
CA GLY A 222 7.51 8.52 -11.52
C GLY A 222 6.77 8.44 -12.87
N HIS A 223 5.47 8.81 -12.91
CA HIS A 223 4.67 8.95 -14.14
C HIS A 223 4.62 10.41 -14.63
N GLY A 224 5.37 11.34 -14.00
CA GLY A 224 5.29 12.78 -14.28
C GLY A 224 4.04 13.44 -13.69
N GLY A 225 3.40 12.79 -12.75
CA GLY A 225 2.20 13.24 -12.06
C GLY A 225 2.48 13.85 -10.69
N ARG A 226 1.44 13.99 -9.88
CA ARG A 226 1.51 14.53 -8.52
C ARG A 226 0.41 13.96 -7.65
N ILE A 227 0.57 14.08 -6.33
CA ILE A 227 -0.43 13.69 -5.32
C ILE A 227 -0.74 14.88 -4.42
N MET A 228 -2.00 15.01 -4.03
CA MET A 228 -2.48 16.08 -3.14
C MET A 228 -3.41 15.49 -2.09
N ALA A 229 -3.45 16.13 -0.92
CA ALA A 229 -4.34 15.78 0.18
C ALA A 229 -5.16 16.99 0.61
N GLU A 230 -6.46 16.82 0.66
CA GLU A 230 -7.42 17.74 1.26
C GLU A 230 -8.05 17.05 2.45
N SER A 231 -7.96 17.64 3.63
CA SER A 231 -8.55 17.06 4.83
C SER A 231 -8.95 18.16 5.80
N GLN A 232 -10.04 17.93 6.50
CA GLN A 232 -10.49 18.76 7.59
C GLN A 232 -10.85 17.85 8.77
N GLU A 233 -10.35 18.21 9.94
CA GLU A 233 -10.67 17.47 11.16
C GLU A 233 -12.20 17.37 11.36
N GLY A 234 -12.68 16.15 11.64
CA GLY A 234 -14.10 15.82 11.75
C GLY A 234 -14.87 15.68 10.43
N ARG A 235 -14.23 15.87 9.26
CA ARG A 235 -14.90 15.82 7.94
C ARG A 235 -14.30 14.82 6.96
N GLY A 236 -13.28 14.07 7.38
CA GLY A 236 -12.63 13.07 6.54
C GLY A 236 -11.45 13.59 5.74
N THR A 237 -10.99 12.75 4.83
CA THR A 237 -9.81 13.02 4.00
C THR A 237 -10.10 12.70 2.54
N ARG A 238 -9.55 13.51 1.65
CA ARG A 238 -9.53 13.29 0.21
C ARG A 238 -8.09 13.30 -0.27
N ILE A 239 -7.66 12.20 -0.87
CA ILE A 239 -6.36 12.10 -1.54
C ILE A 239 -6.60 12.01 -3.04
N THR A 240 -5.98 12.90 -3.80
CA THR A 240 -6.06 12.93 -5.27
C THR A 240 -4.68 12.70 -5.87
N VAL A 241 -4.57 11.66 -6.69
CA VAL A 241 -3.42 11.38 -7.55
C VAL A 241 -3.75 11.90 -8.94
N MET A 242 -2.88 12.74 -9.48
CA MET A 242 -2.98 13.28 -10.84
C MET A 242 -1.92 12.64 -11.70
N LEU A 243 -2.32 11.95 -12.77
CA LEU A 243 -1.44 11.33 -13.73
C LEU A 243 -1.59 12.05 -15.10
N PRO A 244 -0.50 12.23 -15.87
CA PRO A 244 -0.61 12.83 -17.20
C PRO A 244 -1.54 12.00 -18.11
N ASP A 245 -2.51 12.65 -18.72
CA ASP A 245 -3.39 12.05 -19.71
C ASP A 245 -2.66 11.97 -21.06
N ARG A 246 -1.82 10.96 -21.21
CA ARG A 246 -1.02 10.72 -22.41
C ARG A 246 -0.97 9.24 -22.73
N GLN A 247 -0.66 8.92 -23.98
CA GLN A 247 -0.47 7.55 -24.46
C GLN A 247 0.93 7.39 -25.07
N THR A 248 1.45 6.17 -25.00
CA THR A 248 2.74 5.77 -25.62
C THR A 248 2.55 5.21 -27.03
N GLY A 249 1.34 4.80 -27.39
CA GLY A 249 1.03 4.03 -28.59
C GLY A 249 1.35 2.53 -28.45
N LYS A 250 1.78 2.08 -27.28
CA LYS A 250 2.07 0.67 -26.99
C LYS A 250 0.99 0.13 -26.06
N LEU A 251 0.02 -0.61 -26.60
CA LEU A 251 -1.01 -1.28 -25.81
C LEU A 251 -0.38 -2.37 -24.94
N ALA A 252 -0.78 -2.39 -23.68
CA ALA A 252 -0.46 -3.51 -22.80
C ALA A 252 -1.03 -4.81 -23.40
N LEU A 253 -0.18 -5.81 -23.54
CA LEU A 253 -0.64 -7.17 -23.80
C LEU A 253 -1.43 -7.64 -22.58
N ALA A 254 -2.49 -8.48 -22.80
CA ALA A 254 -3.30 -8.99 -21.70
C ALA A 254 -2.40 -9.52 -20.57
N ASP A 255 -2.59 -8.96 -19.39
CA ASP A 255 -1.73 -9.29 -18.25
C ASP A 255 -1.89 -10.77 -17.88
N GLN A 256 -0.78 -11.49 -17.96
CA GLN A 256 -0.67 -12.68 -17.13
C GLN A 256 -0.57 -12.19 -15.67
N PRO A 257 -1.32 -12.78 -14.72
CA PRO A 257 -1.20 -12.43 -13.32
C PRO A 257 0.28 -12.43 -12.92
N MET A 258 0.76 -11.34 -12.30
CA MET A 258 2.12 -11.37 -11.77
C MET A 258 2.18 -12.45 -10.71
N ASP A 259 3.02 -13.46 -10.96
CA ASP A 259 3.40 -14.41 -9.93
C ASP A 259 4.28 -13.69 -8.92
N TYR A 260 3.70 -13.32 -7.79
CA TYR A 260 4.44 -12.74 -6.64
C TYR A 260 5.29 -13.82 -5.94
N GLY A 261 5.58 -14.96 -6.60
CA GLY A 261 6.44 -16.01 -6.07
C GLY A 261 5.73 -16.97 -5.11
N GLY A 262 4.51 -17.36 -5.46
CA GLY A 262 3.64 -18.29 -4.72
C GLY A 262 2.23 -17.70 -4.63
N ASP A 263 1.20 -18.43 -4.87
CA ASP A 263 -0.24 -18.11 -4.97
C ASP A 263 -0.80 -17.04 -3.98
N PHE A 264 -0.08 -15.92 -3.81
CA PHE A 264 -0.46 -14.83 -2.89
C PHE A 264 -1.52 -13.96 -3.53
N ASN A 265 -2.59 -13.72 -2.79
CA ASN A 265 -3.60 -12.75 -3.17
C ASN A 265 -3.04 -11.32 -2.98
N PRO A 266 -2.81 -10.55 -4.06
CA PRO A 266 -2.21 -9.22 -3.98
C PRO A 266 -3.09 -8.20 -3.25
N THR A 267 -4.41 -8.40 -3.23
CA THR A 267 -5.36 -7.54 -2.54
C THR A 267 -5.30 -7.76 -1.03
N LEU A 268 -5.25 -9.02 -0.57
CA LEU A 268 -5.02 -9.35 0.84
C LEU A 268 -3.65 -8.83 1.30
N LEU A 269 -2.62 -8.98 0.45
CA LEU A 269 -1.28 -8.46 0.74
C LEU A 269 -1.31 -6.94 0.91
N GLY A 270 -1.93 -6.23 -0.02
CA GLY A 270 -2.02 -4.77 0.02
C GLY A 270 -2.83 -4.20 1.19
N LEU A 271 -3.72 -4.99 1.79
CA LEU A 271 -4.60 -4.58 2.88
C LEU A 271 -4.30 -5.29 4.23
N ALA A 272 -3.26 -6.13 4.30
CA ALA A 272 -2.98 -6.97 5.47
C ALA A 272 -2.89 -6.20 6.81
N ASP A 273 -2.45 -4.93 6.79
CA ASP A 273 -2.32 -4.12 8.02
C ASP A 273 -3.67 -3.76 8.66
N VAL A 274 -4.75 -3.79 7.89
CA VAL A 274 -6.09 -3.35 8.32
C VAL A 274 -7.10 -4.49 8.41
N LEU A 275 -6.80 -5.63 7.81
CA LEU A 275 -7.69 -6.78 7.80
C LEU A 275 -7.63 -7.56 9.10
N PRO A 276 -8.77 -8.09 9.58
CA PRO A 276 -8.83 -9.06 10.66
C PRO A 276 -8.47 -10.47 10.14
N ALA A 277 -8.23 -11.41 11.06
CA ALA A 277 -7.86 -12.79 10.71
C ALA A 277 -8.94 -13.53 9.90
N GLU A 278 -10.21 -13.17 10.10
CA GLU A 278 -11.37 -13.72 9.40
C GLU A 278 -11.28 -13.52 7.87
N ALA A 279 -10.58 -12.48 7.41
CA ALA A 279 -10.33 -12.26 5.97
C ALA A 279 -9.44 -13.36 5.33
N PHE A 280 -8.77 -14.17 6.14
CA PHE A 280 -7.88 -15.26 5.72
C PHE A 280 -8.45 -16.65 6.01
N GLN A 281 -9.68 -16.71 6.51
CA GLN A 281 -10.39 -17.98 6.67
C GLN A 281 -10.74 -18.56 5.31
N LYS A 282 -10.77 -19.89 5.23
CA LYS A 282 -11.27 -20.60 4.07
C LYS A 282 -12.78 -20.47 4.05
N LEU A 283 -13.31 -19.89 2.98
CA LEU A 283 -14.75 -19.74 2.75
C LEU A 283 -15.35 -21.02 2.20
#